data_cd832122fc3e732d18b20eadc0777a05
#
_entry.id   cd832122fc3e732d18b20eadc0777a05
#
_cell.length_a   1.000
_cell.length_b   1.000
_cell.length_c   1.000
_cell.angle_alpha   90.00
_cell.angle_beta   90.00
_cell.angle_gamma   90.00
#
_symmetry.space_group_name_H-M   'P 1'
#
loop_
_entity.id
_entity.type
_entity.pdbx_description
1 polymer ?
#
loop_
_entity_poly.entity_id
_entity_poly.type
_entity_poly.pdbx_seq_one_letter_code
_entity_poly.pdbx_strand_id
1 'polypeptide(L)'
;KMTLHEKLGQLNLPSGGDLVTGNVNSAELTKMVRDQEIGGFFNVKGIRKIVDLQRIAIDSTRLGIPLLVGADVIHGYETIFPIPLALSCSWDTLAVERMARISAVEASADGICWTFSPMVDICRDSRWGRIAEGSGEDPYLGSLLAKAYVRGYQGNNMQGKNEILSCVKHFALYGASESGKDY
;
A
#
# COMPACT_ATOMS: atom_id res chain seq x y z
N LYS A 1 22.44 -17.32 -8.46
CA LYS A 1 22.45 -15.94 -9.02
C LYS A 1 21.22 -15.76 -9.91
N MET A 2 20.59 -14.60 -9.87
CA MET A 2 19.49 -14.20 -10.76
C MET A 2 20.01 -13.87 -12.15
N THR A 3 19.23 -14.22 -13.17
CA THR A 3 19.38 -13.71 -14.54
C THR A 3 18.93 -12.24 -14.60
N LEU A 4 19.21 -11.55 -15.70
CA LEU A 4 18.73 -10.17 -15.90
C LEU A 4 17.19 -10.12 -15.94
N HIS A 5 16.56 -11.07 -16.62
CA HIS A 5 15.10 -11.21 -16.67
C HIS A 5 14.47 -11.31 -15.27
N GLU A 6 14.99 -12.20 -14.43
CA GLU A 6 14.52 -12.37 -13.05
C GLU A 6 14.73 -11.12 -12.18
N LYS A 7 15.84 -10.40 -12.38
CA LYS A 7 16.07 -9.13 -11.66
C LYS A 7 15.06 -8.06 -12.07
N LEU A 8 14.76 -7.94 -13.36
CA LEU A 8 13.73 -7.03 -13.86
C LEU A 8 12.35 -7.42 -13.34
N GLY A 9 12.04 -8.72 -13.30
CA GLY A 9 10.80 -9.23 -12.72
C GLY A 9 10.62 -8.80 -11.27
N GLN A 10 11.67 -8.83 -10.44
CA GLN A 10 11.57 -8.39 -9.03
C GLN A 10 11.21 -6.90 -8.87
N LEU A 11 11.35 -6.08 -9.91
CA LEU A 11 10.98 -4.67 -9.92
C LEU A 11 9.57 -4.41 -10.46
N ASN A 12 8.90 -5.44 -10.98
CA ASN A 12 7.58 -5.32 -11.58
C ASN A 12 6.47 -5.64 -10.58
N LEU A 13 5.43 -4.77 -10.52
CA LEU A 13 4.32 -4.85 -9.59
C LEU A 13 3.00 -4.57 -10.33
N PRO A 14 2.40 -5.56 -11.02
CA PRO A 14 1.15 -5.37 -11.74
C PRO A 14 -0.07 -5.28 -10.83
N SER A 15 -1.15 -4.65 -11.33
CA SER A 15 -2.46 -4.57 -10.67
C SER A 15 -3.35 -5.76 -11.07
N GLY A 16 -3.83 -6.52 -10.08
CA GLY A 16 -4.72 -7.66 -10.29
C GLY A 16 -6.21 -7.33 -10.47
N GLY A 17 -6.64 -6.10 -10.16
CA GLY A 17 -7.97 -5.59 -10.52
C GLY A 17 -9.15 -6.04 -9.66
N ASP A 18 -8.96 -6.69 -8.52
CA ASP A 18 -10.07 -7.11 -7.65
C ASP A 18 -10.63 -5.96 -6.79
N LEU A 19 -9.77 -5.01 -6.37
CA LEU A 19 -10.17 -3.86 -5.52
C LEU A 19 -10.48 -2.61 -6.35
N VAL A 20 -9.74 -2.43 -7.44
CA VAL A 20 -9.94 -1.36 -8.43
C VAL A 20 -9.71 -1.93 -9.81
N THR A 21 -10.05 -1.20 -10.87
CA THR A 21 -9.79 -1.63 -12.25
C THR A 21 -8.31 -1.95 -12.44
N GLY A 22 -8.00 -3.21 -12.76
CA GLY A 22 -6.65 -3.71 -12.99
C GLY A 22 -6.42 -4.10 -14.44
N ASN A 23 -5.15 -4.14 -14.84
CA ASN A 23 -4.74 -4.44 -16.20
C ASN A 23 -4.47 -5.94 -16.43
N VAL A 24 -4.41 -6.73 -15.35
CA VAL A 24 -3.99 -8.13 -15.39
C VAL A 24 -5.06 -9.03 -14.79
N ASN A 25 -5.51 -10.02 -15.54
CA ASN A 25 -6.44 -11.04 -15.04
C ASN A 25 -5.71 -12.14 -14.24
N SER A 26 -6.47 -12.96 -13.50
CA SER A 26 -5.89 -13.98 -12.62
C SER A 26 -5.05 -15.05 -13.33
N ALA A 27 -5.40 -15.43 -14.55
CA ALA A 27 -4.64 -16.42 -15.33
C ALA A 27 -3.30 -15.85 -15.78
N GLU A 28 -3.32 -14.61 -16.25
CA GLU A 28 -2.12 -13.88 -16.65
C GLU A 28 -1.20 -13.62 -15.46
N LEU A 29 -1.73 -13.19 -14.31
CA LEU A 29 -0.98 -13.00 -13.08
C LEU A 29 -0.29 -14.32 -12.65
N THR A 30 -1.01 -15.46 -12.70
CA THR A 30 -0.44 -16.77 -12.40
C THR A 30 0.71 -17.12 -13.34
N LYS A 31 0.58 -16.80 -14.64
CA LYS A 31 1.63 -17.00 -15.63
C LYS A 31 2.86 -16.15 -15.31
N MET A 32 2.68 -14.86 -15.03
CA MET A 32 3.79 -13.93 -14.69
C MET A 32 4.55 -14.39 -13.44
N VAL A 33 3.86 -14.95 -12.43
CA VAL A 33 4.50 -15.54 -11.25
C VAL A 33 5.38 -16.74 -11.66
N ARG A 34 4.84 -17.66 -12.45
CA ARG A 34 5.61 -18.86 -12.91
C ARG A 34 6.84 -18.50 -13.72
N ASP A 35 6.70 -17.49 -14.58
CA ASP A 35 7.75 -17.02 -15.46
C ASP A 35 8.74 -16.07 -14.74
N GLN A 36 8.51 -15.80 -13.45
CA GLN A 36 9.35 -14.93 -12.60
C GLN A 36 9.46 -13.49 -13.14
N GLU A 37 8.37 -12.98 -13.73
CA GLU A 37 8.26 -11.66 -14.34
C GLU A 37 7.78 -10.58 -13.35
N ILE A 38 7.47 -10.95 -12.09
CA ILE A 38 6.99 -10.04 -11.05
C ILE A 38 7.64 -10.34 -9.69
N GLY A 39 7.84 -9.29 -8.90
CA GLY A 39 8.29 -9.37 -7.50
C GLY A 39 7.14 -9.22 -6.51
N GLY A 40 5.96 -8.86 -6.98
CA GLY A 40 4.74 -8.69 -6.21
C GLY A 40 3.58 -8.34 -7.10
N PHE A 41 2.45 -8.05 -6.50
CA PHE A 41 1.24 -7.57 -7.17
C PHE A 41 0.40 -6.75 -6.19
N PHE A 42 -0.57 -6.01 -6.70
CA PHE A 42 -1.48 -5.24 -5.84
C PHE A 42 -2.93 -5.32 -6.34
N ASN A 43 -3.87 -4.86 -5.50
CA ASN A 43 -5.31 -4.88 -5.79
C ASN A 43 -5.90 -6.27 -6.04
N VAL A 44 -5.30 -7.31 -5.45
CA VAL A 44 -5.87 -8.67 -5.40
C VAL A 44 -6.50 -8.88 -4.03
N LYS A 45 -7.76 -9.32 -3.99
CA LYS A 45 -8.50 -9.60 -2.77
C LYS A 45 -8.76 -11.10 -2.61
N GLY A 46 -8.70 -11.57 -1.37
CA GLY A 46 -9.02 -12.93 -0.97
C GLY A 46 -7.81 -13.79 -0.64
N ILE A 47 -7.72 -14.14 0.65
CA ILE A 47 -6.59 -14.89 1.21
C ILE A 47 -6.28 -16.19 0.45
N ARG A 48 -7.27 -16.93 -0.04
CA ARG A 48 -7.06 -18.16 -0.80
C ARG A 48 -6.28 -17.91 -2.09
N LYS A 49 -6.71 -16.90 -2.86
CA LYS A 49 -6.07 -16.51 -4.12
C LYS A 49 -4.63 -16.05 -3.88
N ILE A 50 -4.40 -15.26 -2.84
CA ILE A 50 -3.08 -14.77 -2.46
C ILE A 50 -2.18 -15.93 -2.04
N VAL A 51 -2.67 -16.85 -1.21
CA VAL A 51 -1.92 -18.04 -0.78
C VAL A 51 -1.56 -18.93 -1.97
N ASP A 52 -2.46 -19.12 -2.92
CA ASP A 52 -2.18 -19.94 -4.11
C ASP A 52 -1.07 -19.32 -4.99
N LEU A 53 -1.09 -17.99 -5.19
CA LEU A 53 -0.02 -17.29 -5.89
C LEU A 53 1.32 -17.36 -5.14
N GLN A 54 1.31 -17.22 -3.81
CA GLN A 54 2.50 -17.37 -2.97
C GLN A 54 3.09 -18.79 -3.05
N ARG A 55 2.24 -19.83 -3.03
CA ARG A 55 2.68 -21.21 -3.20
C ARG A 55 3.35 -21.43 -4.56
N ILE A 56 2.78 -20.89 -5.62
CA ILE A 56 3.40 -20.96 -6.95
C ILE A 56 4.78 -20.28 -6.94
N ALA A 57 4.89 -19.10 -6.35
CA ALA A 57 6.16 -18.38 -6.27
C ALA A 57 7.23 -19.17 -5.51
N ILE A 58 6.86 -19.76 -4.36
CA ILE A 58 7.80 -20.46 -3.47
C ILE A 58 8.13 -21.87 -3.98
N ASP A 59 7.09 -22.64 -4.34
CA ASP A 59 7.24 -24.09 -4.58
C ASP A 59 7.46 -24.44 -6.06
N SER A 60 7.08 -23.55 -6.98
CA SER A 60 7.07 -23.83 -8.41
C SER A 60 7.99 -22.94 -9.24
N THR A 61 8.76 -22.04 -8.62
CA THR A 61 9.73 -21.21 -9.31
C THR A 61 11.17 -21.55 -8.88
N ARG A 62 12.12 -21.26 -9.76
CA ARG A 62 13.55 -21.51 -9.48
C ARG A 62 14.09 -20.70 -8.31
N LEU A 63 13.59 -19.47 -8.11
CA LEU A 63 14.08 -18.57 -7.08
C LEU A 63 13.47 -18.83 -5.71
N GLY A 64 12.24 -19.34 -5.66
CA GLY A 64 11.51 -19.57 -4.41
C GLY A 64 11.30 -18.29 -3.57
N ILE A 65 11.20 -17.11 -4.21
CA ILE A 65 11.07 -15.83 -3.52
C ILE A 65 9.60 -15.53 -3.33
N PRO A 66 9.14 -15.25 -2.08
CA PRO A 66 7.78 -14.80 -1.82
C PRO A 66 7.47 -13.46 -2.50
N LEU A 67 6.21 -13.28 -2.90
CA LEU A 67 5.73 -12.06 -3.55
C LEU A 67 5.33 -11.00 -2.52
N LEU A 68 5.58 -9.72 -2.83
CA LEU A 68 4.98 -8.60 -2.11
C LEU A 68 3.53 -8.42 -2.55
N VAL A 69 2.60 -8.34 -1.60
CA VAL A 69 1.18 -8.16 -1.86
C VAL A 69 0.74 -6.81 -1.33
N GLY A 70 0.41 -5.89 -2.23
CA GLY A 70 0.07 -4.52 -1.93
C GLY A 70 -1.41 -4.17 -2.11
N ALA A 71 -1.87 -3.15 -1.38
CA ALA A 71 -3.15 -2.51 -1.60
C ALA A 71 -3.14 -1.06 -1.09
N ASP A 72 -4.07 -0.24 -1.60
CA ASP A 72 -4.31 1.11 -1.10
C ASP A 72 -5.19 1.08 0.16
N VAL A 73 -4.60 0.70 1.28
CA VAL A 73 -5.26 0.71 2.60
C VAL A 73 -5.03 2.09 3.23
N ILE A 74 -5.79 3.09 2.79
CA ILE A 74 -5.55 4.51 3.12
C ILE A 74 -6.35 4.96 4.34
N HIS A 75 -7.63 4.60 4.41
CA HIS A 75 -8.51 4.95 5.53
C HIS A 75 -9.45 3.79 5.91
N GLY A 76 -8.89 2.62 6.02
CA GLY A 76 -9.56 1.36 6.33
C GLY A 76 -9.35 0.30 5.27
N TYR A 77 -9.76 -0.92 5.58
CA TYR A 77 -9.78 -2.06 4.65
C TYR A 77 -11.19 -2.66 4.58
N GLU A 78 -11.65 -3.37 5.60
CA GLU A 78 -13.06 -3.77 5.73
C GLU A 78 -13.85 -2.71 6.54
N THR A 79 -13.27 -2.22 7.64
CA THR A 79 -13.81 -1.09 8.39
C THR A 79 -13.42 0.23 7.71
N ILE A 80 -14.42 1.03 7.33
CA ILE A 80 -14.22 2.32 6.69
C ILE A 80 -14.10 3.42 7.75
N PHE A 81 -13.01 4.17 7.70
CA PHE A 81 -12.74 5.33 8.53
C PHE A 81 -12.87 6.63 7.71
N PRO A 82 -12.92 7.80 8.36
CA PRO A 82 -12.85 9.08 7.64
C PRO A 82 -11.60 9.18 6.77
N ILE A 83 -11.68 9.93 5.68
CA ILE A 83 -10.53 10.17 4.79
C ILE A 83 -9.40 10.87 5.55
N PRO A 84 -8.13 10.74 5.11
CA PRO A 84 -6.98 11.31 5.82
C PRO A 84 -7.10 12.80 6.12
N LEU A 85 -7.64 13.59 5.20
CA LEU A 85 -7.89 15.02 5.42
C LEU A 85 -8.87 15.26 6.58
N ALA A 86 -9.94 14.48 6.68
CA ALA A 86 -10.89 14.59 7.78
C ALA A 86 -10.29 14.09 9.11
N LEU A 87 -9.48 13.03 9.08
CA LEU A 87 -8.74 12.55 10.26
C LEU A 87 -7.76 13.61 10.77
N SER A 88 -7.11 14.36 9.89
CA SER A 88 -6.19 15.43 10.29
C SER A 88 -6.88 16.55 11.07
N CYS A 89 -8.16 16.82 10.80
CA CYS A 89 -8.97 17.79 11.52
C CYS A 89 -9.23 17.41 12.98
N SER A 90 -9.04 16.15 13.36
CA SER A 90 -9.18 15.69 14.76
C SER A 90 -8.00 16.11 15.64
N TRP A 91 -6.83 16.35 15.08
CA TRP A 91 -5.55 16.57 15.78
C TRP A 91 -5.18 15.43 16.74
N ASP A 92 -5.86 14.30 16.65
CA ASP A 92 -5.68 13.12 17.51
C ASP A 92 -4.79 12.06 16.84
N THR A 93 -3.50 12.14 17.11
CA THR A 93 -2.53 11.17 16.56
C THR A 93 -2.73 9.75 17.08
N LEU A 94 -3.31 9.58 18.28
CA LEU A 94 -3.59 8.25 18.83
C LEU A 94 -4.79 7.61 18.12
N ALA A 95 -5.81 8.38 17.79
CA ALA A 95 -6.94 7.90 16.99
C ALA A 95 -6.48 7.45 15.61
N VAL A 96 -5.59 8.22 14.96
CA VAL A 96 -5.02 7.87 13.65
C VAL A 96 -4.15 6.60 13.73
N GLU A 97 -3.32 6.45 14.76
CA GLU A 97 -2.51 5.24 14.97
C GLU A 97 -3.40 4.01 15.19
N ARG A 98 -4.47 4.12 15.98
CA ARG A 98 -5.45 3.05 16.20
C ARG A 98 -6.18 2.67 14.91
N MET A 99 -6.62 3.64 14.13
CA MET A 99 -7.25 3.41 12.83
C MET A 99 -6.30 2.62 11.91
N ALA A 100 -5.06 3.06 11.77
CA ALA A 100 -4.06 2.38 10.96
C ALA A 100 -3.77 0.95 11.48
N ARG A 101 -3.76 0.75 12.80
CA ARG A 101 -3.62 -0.58 13.41
C ARG A 101 -4.78 -1.51 13.06
N ILE A 102 -6.03 -1.04 13.15
CA ILE A 102 -7.21 -1.83 12.79
C ILE A 102 -7.14 -2.19 11.31
N SER A 103 -6.85 -1.22 10.45
CA SER A 103 -6.71 -1.42 9.00
C SER A 103 -5.63 -2.46 8.66
N ALA A 104 -4.49 -2.43 9.37
CA ALA A 104 -3.44 -3.42 9.19
C ALA A 104 -3.84 -4.83 9.62
N VAL A 105 -4.57 -4.96 10.74
CA VAL A 105 -5.09 -6.26 11.19
C VAL A 105 -6.02 -6.88 10.16
N GLU A 106 -6.95 -6.08 9.62
CA GLU A 106 -7.90 -6.55 8.60
C GLU A 106 -7.20 -6.90 7.30
N ALA A 107 -6.33 -6.02 6.80
CA ALA A 107 -5.61 -6.23 5.55
C ALA A 107 -4.66 -7.44 5.61
N SER A 108 -3.94 -7.61 6.72
CA SER A 108 -3.04 -8.76 6.91
C SER A 108 -3.80 -10.09 7.00
N ALA A 109 -5.01 -10.09 7.57
CA ALA A 109 -5.86 -11.28 7.61
C ALA A 109 -6.29 -11.74 6.20
N ASP A 110 -6.36 -10.82 5.25
CA ASP A 110 -6.63 -11.12 3.83
C ASP A 110 -5.35 -11.36 2.99
N GLY A 111 -4.17 -11.33 3.63
CA GLY A 111 -2.88 -11.63 3.01
C GLY A 111 -2.15 -10.42 2.42
N ILE A 112 -2.65 -9.22 2.63
CA ILE A 112 -1.96 -7.98 2.26
C ILE A 112 -0.79 -7.76 3.22
N CYS A 113 0.41 -7.52 2.70
CA CYS A 113 1.60 -7.27 3.50
C CYS A 113 2.20 -5.87 3.31
N TRP A 114 1.63 -5.07 2.41
CA TRP A 114 2.12 -3.73 2.08
C TRP A 114 0.96 -2.79 1.74
N THR A 115 0.93 -1.61 2.38
CA THR A 115 -0.01 -0.55 2.01
C THR A 115 0.70 0.63 1.35
N PHE A 116 0.03 1.28 0.40
CA PHE A 116 0.50 2.51 -0.25
C PHE A 116 0.05 3.76 0.52
N SER A 117 0.31 3.75 1.83
CA SER A 117 -0.02 4.80 2.81
C SER A 117 1.09 4.90 3.86
N PRO A 118 1.34 6.09 4.46
CA PRO A 118 0.62 7.34 4.31
C PRO A 118 1.09 8.20 3.13
N MET A 119 0.17 9.03 2.61
CA MET A 119 0.53 10.14 1.72
C MET A 119 0.96 11.35 2.57
N VAL A 120 2.21 11.77 2.39
CA VAL A 120 2.84 12.85 3.19
C VAL A 120 3.07 14.13 2.39
N ASP A 121 2.49 14.20 1.20
CA ASP A 121 2.56 15.38 0.36
C ASP A 121 1.86 16.57 1.04
N ILE A 122 2.57 17.69 1.12
CA ILE A 122 2.02 18.92 1.67
C ILE A 122 1.16 19.59 0.60
N CYS A 123 -0.12 19.73 0.87
CA CYS A 123 -1.05 20.40 -0.04
C CYS A 123 -0.76 21.89 -0.10
N ARG A 124 -0.39 22.40 -1.27
CA ARG A 124 -0.14 23.83 -1.52
C ARG A 124 -1.35 24.54 -2.08
N ASP A 125 -2.24 23.81 -2.75
CA ASP A 125 -3.43 24.36 -3.39
C ASP A 125 -4.63 23.47 -3.10
N SER A 126 -5.68 24.02 -2.50
CA SER A 126 -6.90 23.29 -2.13
C SER A 126 -7.69 22.73 -3.33
N ARG A 127 -7.35 23.17 -4.55
CA ARG A 127 -7.95 22.64 -5.80
C ARG A 127 -7.31 21.33 -6.25
N TRP A 128 -6.20 20.92 -5.63
CA TRP A 128 -5.56 19.66 -5.94
C TRP A 128 -6.45 18.48 -5.59
N GLY A 129 -6.75 17.62 -6.59
CA GLY A 129 -7.73 16.54 -6.43
C GLY A 129 -7.34 15.50 -5.37
N ARG A 130 -6.05 15.32 -5.09
CA ARG A 130 -5.55 14.36 -4.10
C ARG A 130 -5.39 14.92 -2.69
N ILE A 131 -5.83 16.13 -2.43
CA ILE A 131 -5.82 16.71 -1.07
C ILE A 131 -6.53 15.80 -0.05
N ALA A 132 -7.56 15.07 -0.47
CA ALA A 132 -8.34 14.16 0.36
C ALA A 132 -7.52 13.01 0.97
N GLU A 133 -6.42 12.61 0.31
CA GLU A 133 -5.56 11.51 0.73
C GLU A 133 -4.46 11.94 1.73
N GLY A 134 -4.22 13.23 1.90
CA GLY A 134 -3.16 13.78 2.74
C GLY A 134 -3.68 14.43 4.03
N SER A 135 -2.75 15.01 4.79
CA SER A 135 -3.01 15.64 6.08
C SER A 135 -3.14 17.18 6.01
N GLY A 136 -3.30 17.73 4.80
CA GLY A 136 -3.46 19.16 4.59
C GLY A 136 -2.17 19.92 4.33
N GLU A 137 -2.12 21.19 4.75
CA GLU A 137 -1.06 22.13 4.38
C GLU A 137 0.07 22.28 5.41
N ASP A 138 -0.17 21.86 6.66
CA ASP A 138 0.79 22.05 7.75
C ASP A 138 1.80 20.88 7.79
N PRO A 139 3.12 21.16 7.57
CA PRO A 139 4.13 20.11 7.55
C PRO A 139 4.42 19.52 8.94
N TYR A 140 4.20 20.26 10.02
CA TYR A 140 4.41 19.76 11.38
C TYR A 140 3.33 18.75 11.75
N LEU A 141 2.06 19.11 11.60
CA LEU A 141 0.93 18.20 11.83
C LEU A 141 1.04 16.98 10.91
N GLY A 142 1.31 17.20 9.61
CA GLY A 142 1.51 16.12 8.63
C GLY A 142 2.60 15.13 9.07
N SER A 143 3.71 15.62 9.62
CA SER A 143 4.79 14.77 10.15
C SER A 143 4.39 13.95 11.37
N LEU A 144 3.57 14.51 12.27
CA LEU A 144 3.05 13.78 13.43
C LEU A 144 2.08 12.69 13.00
N LEU A 145 1.17 12.99 12.08
CA LEU A 145 0.20 12.04 11.56
C LEU A 145 0.88 10.94 10.74
N ALA A 146 1.88 11.27 9.92
CA ALA A 146 2.67 10.28 9.20
C ALA A 146 3.32 9.24 10.14
N LYS A 147 3.89 9.69 11.26
CA LYS A 147 4.43 8.79 12.30
C LYS A 147 3.35 7.90 12.89
N ALA A 148 2.16 8.44 13.16
CA ALA A 148 1.03 7.70 13.68
C ALA A 148 0.57 6.60 12.70
N TYR A 149 0.40 6.92 11.43
CA TYR A 149 0.09 5.95 10.37
C TYR A 149 1.12 4.82 10.32
N VAL A 150 2.41 5.16 10.22
CA VAL A 150 3.49 4.17 10.12
C VAL A 150 3.50 3.25 11.34
N ARG A 151 3.40 3.80 12.56
CA ARG A 151 3.33 3.00 13.79
C ARG A 151 2.11 2.09 13.82
N GLY A 152 0.96 2.61 13.40
CA GLY A 152 -0.26 1.82 13.33
C GLY A 152 -0.13 0.66 12.35
N TYR A 153 0.37 0.86 11.14
CA TYR A 153 0.54 -0.19 10.14
C TYR A 153 1.64 -1.19 10.53
N GLN A 154 2.81 -0.72 10.91
CA GLN A 154 4.00 -1.54 11.13
C GLN A 154 4.15 -2.07 12.55
N GLY A 155 3.32 -1.62 13.50
CA GLY A 155 3.47 -1.99 14.90
C GLY A 155 4.83 -1.56 15.47
N ASN A 156 5.37 -2.37 16.38
CA ASN A 156 6.59 -2.00 17.08
C ASN A 156 7.88 -2.44 16.36
N ASN A 157 7.87 -3.56 15.64
CA ASN A 157 9.11 -4.16 15.11
C ASN A 157 8.93 -5.01 13.85
N MET A 158 7.77 -4.99 13.21
CA MET A 158 7.46 -5.80 12.03
C MET A 158 7.63 -7.32 12.22
N GLN A 159 7.48 -7.81 13.44
CA GLN A 159 7.57 -9.24 13.76
C GLN A 159 6.20 -9.87 14.06
N GLY A 160 5.17 -9.04 14.15
CA GLY A 160 3.80 -9.45 14.39
C GLY A 160 3.12 -9.97 13.12
N LYS A 161 2.15 -10.87 13.31
CA LYS A 161 1.37 -11.45 12.19
C LYS A 161 0.38 -10.46 11.56
N ASN A 162 0.05 -9.39 12.29
CA ASN A 162 -0.95 -8.40 11.90
C ASN A 162 -0.33 -7.07 11.49
N GLU A 163 0.92 -7.08 11.12
CA GLU A 163 1.71 -5.91 10.73
C GLU A 163 1.90 -5.92 9.21
N ILE A 164 1.78 -4.74 8.59
CA ILE A 164 2.00 -4.55 7.16
C ILE A 164 2.99 -3.41 6.93
N LEU A 165 3.77 -3.52 5.87
CA LEU A 165 4.67 -2.45 5.45
C LEU A 165 3.89 -1.20 5.07
N SER A 166 4.37 -0.04 5.47
CA SER A 166 3.87 1.26 5.02
C SER A 166 4.71 1.79 3.85
N CYS A 167 4.12 2.71 3.09
CA CYS A 167 4.78 3.40 1.99
C CYS A 167 4.58 4.90 2.17
N VAL A 168 5.62 5.59 2.64
CA VAL A 168 5.62 7.04 2.73
C VAL A 168 5.77 7.62 1.33
N LYS A 169 4.68 8.17 0.77
CA LYS A 169 4.63 8.64 -0.62
C LYS A 169 4.17 10.10 -0.70
N HIS A 170 4.47 10.82 -1.76
CA HIS A 170 5.28 10.48 -2.91
C HIS A 170 6.62 11.21 -2.82
N PHE A 171 7.68 10.61 -3.27
CA PHE A 171 8.97 11.28 -3.35
C PHE A 171 9.11 11.91 -4.76
N ALA A 172 9.10 13.27 -4.91
CA ALA A 172 8.81 14.24 -3.87
C ALA A 172 8.05 15.43 -4.48
N LEU A 173 7.44 16.29 -3.62
CA LEU A 173 6.80 17.54 -4.04
C LEU A 173 5.50 17.37 -4.85
N TYR A 174 4.83 16.23 -4.77
CA TYR A 174 3.62 15.97 -5.55
C TYR A 174 2.46 16.90 -5.17
N GLY A 175 2.37 17.34 -3.91
CA GLY A 175 1.40 18.33 -3.43
C GLY A 175 1.72 19.79 -3.81
N ALA A 176 2.84 20.04 -4.50
CA ALA A 176 3.26 21.39 -4.93
C ALA A 176 2.75 21.75 -6.33
N SER A 177 1.76 21.04 -6.86
CA SER A 177 1.15 21.29 -8.15
C SER A 177 0.50 22.70 -8.20
N GLU A 178 0.81 23.47 -9.25
CA GLU A 178 0.24 24.79 -9.44
C GLU A 178 -1.22 24.70 -9.89
N SER A 179 -2.08 25.52 -9.28
CA SER A 179 -3.52 25.54 -9.55
C SER A 179 -4.22 24.20 -9.34
N GLY A 180 -3.60 23.27 -8.59
CA GLY A 180 -4.11 21.93 -8.38
C GLY A 180 -4.03 21.03 -9.60
N LYS A 181 -3.30 21.43 -10.63
CA LYS A 181 -3.17 20.67 -11.90
C LYS A 181 -1.89 19.84 -11.89
N ASP A 182 -2.04 18.53 -11.85
CA ASP A 182 -0.95 17.55 -11.88
C ASP A 182 -1.11 16.45 -12.95
N TYR A 183 -2.17 16.57 -13.78
CA TYR A 183 -2.46 15.69 -14.91
C TYR A 183 -2.63 16.49 -16.19
#